data_d76731f31c4dfaa2d4b3e482b15ab510
#
_entry.id   d76731f31c4dfaa2d4b3e482b15ab510
#
_cell.length_a   1.000
_cell.length_b   1.000
_cell.length_c   1.000
_cell.angle_alpha   90.00
_cell.angle_beta   90.00
_cell.angle_gamma   90.00
#
_symmetry.space_group_name_H-M   'P 1'
#
loop_
_entity.id
_entity.type
_entity.pdbx_description
1 polymer ?
#
loop_
_entity_poly.entity_id
_entity_poly.type
_entity_poly.pdbx_seq_one_letter_code
_entity_poly.pdbx_strand_id
1 'polypeptide(L)'
;MITLRQDIFQNDALKIATWLEDAEITSYLNEMENISQSIRHLVDSSKMPVYNQIFNQKGLFYLICLDEEAIGYVKFIGKGTQHEIVIAIGEKDLWGQGYGKKALKKALSEAFFAQRYQEITAKIKVMNERSLTLFTHLGFDEEKVHDEMLHLKLDFNTFIKKAA
;
A
#
# COMPACT_ATOMS: atom_id res chain seq x y z
N MET A 1 5.85 -16.81 -4.18
CA MET A 1 6.72 -15.86 -3.47
C MET A 1 6.21 -14.44 -3.67
N ILE A 2 6.13 -13.67 -2.60
CA ILE A 2 5.73 -12.26 -2.67
C ILE A 2 6.92 -11.39 -3.08
N THR A 3 6.72 -10.55 -4.08
CA THR A 3 7.70 -9.56 -4.52
C THR A 3 7.03 -8.21 -4.69
N LEU A 4 7.83 -7.15 -4.69
CA LEU A 4 7.38 -5.78 -4.99
C LEU A 4 7.94 -5.38 -6.35
N ARG A 5 7.09 -4.83 -7.21
CA ARG A 5 7.47 -4.44 -8.57
C ARG A 5 7.05 -3.00 -8.83
N GLN A 6 7.97 -2.17 -9.31
CA GLN A 6 7.67 -0.77 -9.62
C GLN A 6 7.04 -0.59 -11.00
N ASP A 7 7.41 -1.42 -11.96
CA ASP A 7 6.88 -1.27 -13.32
C ASP A 7 5.41 -1.65 -13.37
N ILE A 8 4.61 -0.71 -13.86
CA ILE A 8 3.16 -0.82 -13.96
C ILE A 8 2.78 -0.79 -15.43
N PHE A 9 2.38 -1.95 -15.94
CA PHE A 9 1.96 -2.08 -17.34
C PHE A 9 0.47 -1.80 -17.48
N GLN A 10 -0.01 -1.76 -18.70
CA GLN A 10 -1.43 -1.46 -18.98
C GLN A 10 -2.38 -2.39 -18.22
N ASN A 11 -2.12 -3.69 -18.25
CA ASN A 11 -2.97 -4.65 -17.56
C ASN A 11 -2.96 -4.46 -16.04
N ASP A 12 -1.81 -4.08 -15.49
CA ASP A 12 -1.70 -3.78 -14.06
C ASP A 12 -2.53 -2.56 -13.69
N ALA A 13 -2.46 -1.50 -14.50
CA ALA A 13 -3.25 -0.28 -14.24
C ALA A 13 -4.75 -0.59 -14.27
N LEU A 14 -5.20 -1.39 -15.23
CA LEU A 14 -6.61 -1.81 -15.32
C LEU A 14 -7.01 -2.69 -14.13
N LYS A 15 -6.13 -3.54 -13.66
CA LYS A 15 -6.33 -4.35 -12.45
C LYS A 15 -6.54 -3.48 -11.23
N ILE A 16 -5.67 -2.48 -11.04
CA ILE A 16 -5.80 -1.52 -9.94
C ILE A 16 -7.15 -0.80 -10.01
N ALA A 17 -7.55 -0.34 -11.19
CA ALA A 17 -8.84 0.30 -11.37
C ALA A 17 -9.99 -0.63 -10.97
N THR A 18 -9.93 -1.90 -11.35
CA THR A 18 -10.93 -2.90 -10.99
C THR A 18 -11.01 -3.09 -9.47
N TRP A 19 -9.87 -3.19 -8.78
CA TRP A 19 -9.84 -3.30 -7.32
C TRP A 19 -10.51 -2.09 -6.67
N LEU A 20 -10.24 -0.89 -7.16
CA LEU A 20 -10.78 0.35 -6.60
C LEU A 20 -12.25 0.59 -6.95
N GLU A 21 -12.84 -0.25 -7.78
CA GLU A 21 -14.27 -0.27 -8.07
C GLU A 21 -15.04 -1.21 -7.14
N ASP A 22 -14.34 -2.05 -6.38
CA ASP A 22 -14.95 -3.00 -5.45
C ASP A 22 -15.19 -2.30 -4.11
N ALA A 23 -16.46 -2.19 -3.72
CA ALA A 23 -16.86 -1.51 -2.48
C ALA A 23 -16.27 -2.16 -1.23
N GLU A 24 -16.10 -3.48 -1.24
CA GLU A 24 -15.52 -4.19 -0.09
C GLU A 24 -14.05 -3.82 0.10
N ILE A 25 -13.31 -3.65 -1.00
CA ILE A 25 -11.92 -3.21 -0.94
C ILE A 25 -11.83 -1.74 -0.51
N THR A 26 -12.59 -0.88 -1.17
CA THR A 26 -12.52 0.57 -0.93
C THR A 26 -13.07 0.98 0.43
N SER A 27 -13.94 0.17 1.04
CA SER A 27 -14.47 0.47 2.38
C SER A 27 -13.37 0.57 3.44
N TYR A 28 -12.24 -0.10 3.25
CA TYR A 28 -11.10 -0.08 4.16
C TYR A 28 -10.02 0.91 3.75
N LEU A 29 -10.13 1.53 2.58
CA LEU A 29 -9.14 2.44 2.04
C LEU A 29 -9.60 3.89 2.17
N ASN A 30 -8.64 4.80 2.27
CA ASN A 30 -8.90 6.23 2.24
C ASN A 30 -8.46 6.78 0.87
N GLU A 31 -9.06 6.26 -0.19
CA GLU A 31 -8.77 6.67 -1.56
C GLU A 31 -9.82 7.69 -2.04
N MET A 32 -9.41 8.52 -3.00
CA MET A 32 -10.33 9.49 -3.60
C MET A 32 -11.45 8.79 -4.38
N GLU A 33 -12.64 9.35 -4.31
CA GLU A 33 -13.74 8.89 -5.14
C GLU A 33 -13.37 9.01 -6.62
N ASN A 34 -13.83 8.07 -7.42
CA ASN A 34 -13.64 8.07 -8.88
C ASN A 34 -12.20 7.95 -9.36
N ILE A 35 -11.27 7.53 -8.49
CA ILE A 35 -9.87 7.32 -8.91
C ILE A 35 -9.78 6.23 -10.00
N SER A 36 -10.63 5.21 -9.93
CA SER A 36 -10.68 4.15 -10.93
C SER A 36 -11.05 4.69 -12.31
N GLN A 37 -12.00 5.62 -12.38
CA GLN A 37 -12.39 6.24 -13.64
C GLN A 37 -11.26 7.05 -14.24
N SER A 38 -10.50 7.76 -13.41
CA SER A 38 -9.32 8.52 -13.85
C SER A 38 -8.25 7.60 -14.41
N ILE A 39 -8.01 6.46 -13.77
CA ILE A 39 -7.04 5.46 -14.25
C ILE A 39 -7.49 4.92 -15.61
N ARG A 40 -8.75 4.52 -15.75
CA ARG A 40 -9.28 3.99 -17.00
C ARG A 40 -9.21 5.00 -18.13
N HIS A 41 -9.54 6.26 -17.84
CA HIS A 41 -9.46 7.34 -18.82
C HIS A 41 -8.03 7.53 -19.32
N LEU A 42 -7.05 7.52 -18.42
CA LEU A 42 -5.64 7.65 -18.77
C LEU A 42 -5.16 6.48 -19.63
N VAL A 43 -5.55 5.26 -19.30
CA VAL A 43 -5.16 4.08 -20.09
C VAL A 43 -5.77 4.15 -21.48
N ASP A 44 -7.04 4.57 -21.59
CA ASP A 44 -7.72 4.67 -22.89
C ASP A 44 -7.14 5.78 -23.77
N SER A 45 -6.76 6.91 -23.17
CA SER A 45 -6.31 8.10 -23.90
C SER A 45 -4.82 8.14 -24.16
N SER A 46 -4.01 7.38 -23.44
CA SER A 46 -2.55 7.44 -23.51
C SER A 46 -1.95 6.05 -23.43
N LYS A 47 -1.52 5.52 -24.57
CA LYS A 47 -0.83 4.23 -24.58
C LYS A 47 0.65 4.44 -24.32
N MET A 48 1.12 3.93 -23.20
CA MET A 48 2.50 4.05 -22.75
C MET A 48 3.09 2.67 -22.45
N PRO A 49 4.43 2.50 -22.56
CA PRO A 49 5.07 1.23 -22.18
C PRO A 49 4.84 0.91 -20.71
N VAL A 50 4.96 1.93 -19.84
CA VAL A 50 4.70 1.82 -18.40
C VAL A 50 3.98 3.06 -17.89
N TYR A 51 3.24 2.89 -16.82
CA TYR A 51 2.43 3.95 -16.21
C TYR A 51 3.02 4.44 -14.87
N ASN A 52 4.30 4.19 -14.64
CA ASN A 52 4.97 4.47 -13.38
C ASN A 52 4.83 5.93 -12.94
N GLN A 53 5.01 6.87 -13.86
CA GLN A 53 4.94 8.31 -13.54
C GLN A 53 3.59 8.70 -12.93
N ILE A 54 2.52 8.12 -13.42
CA ILE A 54 1.17 8.43 -12.97
C ILE A 54 0.97 7.98 -11.53
N PHE A 55 1.39 6.75 -11.23
CA PHE A 55 1.20 6.18 -9.90
C PHE A 55 2.19 6.71 -8.86
N ASN A 56 3.33 7.25 -9.29
CA ASN A 56 4.37 7.75 -8.39
C ASN A 56 4.31 9.26 -8.15
N GLN A 57 3.22 9.93 -8.48
CA GLN A 57 3.11 11.38 -8.34
C GLN A 57 3.22 11.88 -6.90
N LYS A 58 2.72 11.11 -5.93
CA LYS A 58 2.71 11.48 -4.52
C LYS A 58 3.77 10.76 -3.69
N GLY A 59 4.56 9.91 -4.32
CA GLY A 59 5.56 9.08 -3.68
C GLY A 59 5.71 7.76 -4.41
N LEU A 60 6.44 6.84 -3.83
CA LEU A 60 6.72 5.55 -4.45
C LEU A 60 5.49 4.65 -4.44
N PHE A 61 5.29 3.95 -5.55
CA PHE A 61 4.21 3.00 -5.73
C PHE A 61 4.79 1.66 -6.19
N TYR A 62 4.39 0.58 -5.53
CA TYR A 62 4.81 -0.77 -5.87
C TYR A 62 3.59 -1.67 -6.02
N LEU A 63 3.62 -2.51 -7.05
CA LEU A 63 2.70 -3.64 -7.12
C LEU A 63 3.18 -4.75 -6.21
N ILE A 64 2.25 -5.38 -5.52
CA ILE A 64 2.49 -6.60 -4.76
C ILE A 64 2.20 -7.75 -5.71
N CYS A 65 3.21 -8.58 -5.96
CA CYS A 65 3.09 -9.70 -6.90
C CYS A 65 3.26 -11.03 -6.18
N LEU A 66 2.42 -11.98 -6.53
CA LEU A 66 2.55 -13.37 -6.14
C LEU A 66 2.93 -14.15 -7.40
N ASP A 67 4.16 -14.65 -7.43
CA ASP A 67 4.69 -15.38 -8.59
C ASP A 67 4.45 -14.64 -9.91
N GLU A 68 4.82 -13.35 -9.93
CA GLU A 68 4.73 -12.41 -11.05
C GLU A 68 3.33 -11.85 -11.32
N GLU A 69 2.28 -12.41 -10.71
CA GLU A 69 0.91 -11.89 -10.84
C GLU A 69 0.66 -10.78 -9.83
N ALA A 70 0.18 -9.64 -10.29
CA ALA A 70 -0.19 -8.54 -9.39
C ALA A 70 -1.43 -8.90 -8.59
N ILE A 71 -1.30 -8.84 -7.27
CA ILE A 71 -2.40 -9.15 -6.33
C ILE A 71 -2.80 -7.98 -5.45
N GLY A 72 -2.01 -6.91 -5.48
CA GLY A 72 -2.28 -5.73 -4.66
C GLY A 72 -1.24 -4.65 -4.92
N TYR A 73 -1.25 -3.63 -4.06
CA TYR A 73 -0.29 -2.55 -4.16
C TYR A 73 0.10 -2.01 -2.79
N VAL A 74 1.24 -1.34 -2.75
CA VAL A 74 1.67 -0.56 -1.61
C VAL A 74 2.23 0.77 -2.13
N LYS A 75 1.89 1.86 -1.45
CA LYS A 75 2.42 3.18 -1.81
C LYS A 75 2.86 3.92 -0.56
N PHE A 76 3.82 4.82 -0.75
CA PHE A 76 4.31 5.72 0.28
C PHE A 76 4.00 7.14 -0.13
N ILE A 77 3.34 7.90 0.74
CA ILE A 77 2.93 9.28 0.48
C ILE A 77 3.69 10.18 1.45
N GLY A 78 4.36 11.20 0.92
CA GLY A 78 5.04 12.16 1.78
C GLY A 78 6.32 12.70 1.18
N LYS A 79 7.07 13.42 2.02
CA LYS A 79 8.34 14.06 1.64
C LYS A 79 9.35 13.91 2.78
N GLY A 80 10.63 13.94 2.42
CA GLY A 80 11.70 13.85 3.39
C GLY A 80 11.82 12.46 4.00
N THR A 81 11.88 12.39 5.33
CA THR A 81 12.12 11.14 6.05
C THR A 81 10.87 10.52 6.65
N GLN A 82 9.73 11.20 6.52
CA GLN A 82 8.46 10.78 7.10
C GLN A 82 7.43 10.52 6.00
N HIS A 83 6.95 9.30 5.93
CA HIS A 83 6.02 8.88 4.86
C HIS A 83 4.88 8.06 5.44
N GLU A 84 3.72 8.20 4.81
CA GLU A 84 2.55 7.39 5.11
C GLU A 84 2.52 6.18 4.17
N ILE A 85 2.31 4.98 4.73
CA ILE A 85 2.14 3.77 3.94
C ILE A 85 0.66 3.46 3.75
N VAL A 86 0.30 3.10 2.51
CA VAL A 86 -1.02 2.57 2.16
C VAL A 86 -0.80 1.23 1.49
N ILE A 87 -1.47 0.19 1.95
CA ILE A 87 -1.33 -1.16 1.42
C ILE A 87 -2.71 -1.78 1.21
N ALA A 88 -2.88 -2.49 0.09
CA ALA A 88 -4.11 -3.19 -0.22
C ALA A 88 -3.82 -4.47 -0.98
N ILE A 89 -4.44 -5.57 -0.56
CA ILE A 89 -4.53 -6.79 -1.36
C ILE A 89 -5.84 -6.71 -2.13
N GLY A 90 -5.76 -6.59 -3.44
CA GLY A 90 -6.92 -6.42 -4.31
C GLY A 90 -7.62 -7.73 -4.70
N GLU A 91 -6.90 -8.84 -4.66
CA GLU A 91 -7.49 -10.15 -4.93
C GLU A 91 -8.10 -10.72 -3.66
N LYS A 92 -9.41 -10.57 -3.50
CA LYS A 92 -10.13 -10.94 -2.27
C LYS A 92 -10.00 -12.42 -1.93
N ASP A 93 -9.90 -13.28 -2.92
CA ASP A 93 -9.75 -14.73 -2.73
C ASP A 93 -8.46 -15.08 -1.98
N LEU A 94 -7.51 -14.16 -1.96
CA LEU A 94 -6.21 -14.36 -1.29
C LEU A 94 -6.17 -13.77 0.12
N TRP A 95 -7.25 -13.15 0.57
CA TRP A 95 -7.32 -12.60 1.93
C TRP A 95 -7.25 -13.72 2.97
N GLY A 96 -6.63 -13.42 4.11
CA GLY A 96 -6.52 -14.38 5.21
C GLY A 96 -5.44 -15.44 5.05
N GLN A 97 -4.61 -15.34 4.00
CA GLN A 97 -3.55 -16.32 3.73
C GLN A 97 -2.14 -15.81 4.07
N GLY A 98 -2.04 -14.64 4.69
CA GLY A 98 -0.77 -14.09 5.14
C GLY A 98 0.01 -13.29 4.09
N TYR A 99 -0.54 -13.07 2.91
CA TYR A 99 0.14 -12.32 1.85
C TYR A 99 0.31 -10.84 2.21
N GLY A 100 -0.70 -10.25 2.86
CA GLY A 100 -0.61 -8.87 3.34
C GLY A 100 0.53 -8.67 4.33
N LYS A 101 0.72 -9.60 5.25
CA LYS A 101 1.81 -9.56 6.21
C LYS A 101 3.17 -9.65 5.52
N LYS A 102 3.32 -10.57 4.58
CA LYS A 102 4.56 -10.74 3.83
C LYS A 102 4.88 -9.49 3.00
N ALA A 103 3.87 -8.93 2.33
CA ALA A 103 4.02 -7.72 1.54
C ALA A 103 4.39 -6.52 2.41
N LEU A 104 3.74 -6.37 3.56
CA LEU A 104 4.03 -5.27 4.48
C LEU A 104 5.45 -5.35 5.02
N LYS A 105 5.93 -6.52 5.38
CA LYS A 105 7.33 -6.70 5.82
C LYS A 105 8.31 -6.29 4.73
N LYS A 106 8.08 -6.68 3.48
CA LYS A 106 8.94 -6.31 2.36
C LYS A 106 8.89 -4.80 2.10
N ALA A 107 7.71 -4.21 2.18
CA ALA A 107 7.54 -2.78 1.98
C ALA A 107 8.27 -1.96 3.07
N LEU A 108 8.18 -2.40 4.31
CA LEU A 108 8.89 -1.74 5.42
C LEU A 108 10.41 -1.87 5.27
N SER A 109 10.90 -3.03 4.84
CA SER A 109 12.32 -3.20 4.56
C SER A 109 12.79 -2.27 3.44
N GLU A 110 12.01 -2.15 2.38
CA GLU A 110 12.29 -1.22 1.29
C GLU A 110 12.31 0.22 1.79
N ALA A 111 11.32 0.62 2.58
CA ALA A 111 11.22 1.98 3.10
C ALA A 111 12.41 2.34 3.99
N PHE A 112 12.76 1.48 4.93
CA PHE A 112 13.78 1.80 5.91
C PHE A 112 15.20 1.58 5.39
N PHE A 113 15.45 0.52 4.65
CA PHE A 113 16.81 0.18 4.21
C PHE A 113 17.18 0.78 2.86
N ALA A 114 16.29 0.69 1.87
CA ALA A 114 16.59 1.20 0.53
C ALA A 114 16.30 2.70 0.41
N GLN A 115 15.14 3.14 0.90
CA GLN A 115 14.74 4.54 0.77
C GLN A 115 15.23 5.42 1.92
N ARG A 116 15.73 4.81 2.99
CA ARG A 116 16.28 5.53 4.15
C ARG A 116 15.25 6.40 4.86
N TYR A 117 13.97 6.02 4.83
CA TYR A 117 12.95 6.71 5.62
C TYR A 117 13.23 6.49 7.10
N GLN A 118 12.94 7.51 7.93
CA GLN A 118 13.15 7.44 9.37
C GLN A 118 11.90 7.01 10.11
N GLU A 119 10.75 7.33 9.56
CA GLU A 119 9.47 7.07 10.19
C GLU A 119 8.41 6.77 9.13
N ILE A 120 7.61 5.74 9.40
CA ILE A 120 6.47 5.37 8.56
C ILE A 120 5.21 5.54 9.41
N THR A 121 4.23 6.26 8.87
CA THR A 121 2.92 6.41 9.48
C THR A 121 1.89 5.60 8.70
N ALA A 122 0.77 5.30 9.36
CA ALA A 122 -0.36 4.64 8.73
C ALA A 122 -1.65 5.19 9.31
N LYS A 123 -2.68 5.26 8.48
CA LYS A 123 -4.04 5.65 8.90
C LYS A 123 -4.95 4.48 8.60
N ILE A 124 -5.52 3.89 9.64
CA ILE A 124 -6.34 2.70 9.52
C ILE A 124 -7.69 2.95 10.18
N LYS A 125 -8.76 2.62 9.49
CA LYS A 125 -10.12 2.74 10.05
C LYS A 125 -10.23 1.88 11.30
N VAL A 126 -10.81 2.41 12.37
CA VAL A 126 -10.93 1.69 13.65
C VAL A 126 -11.70 0.37 13.51
N MET A 127 -12.59 0.28 12.52
CA MET A 127 -13.34 -0.95 12.24
C MET A 127 -12.51 -2.01 11.51
N ASN A 128 -11.36 -1.64 10.96
CA ASN A 128 -10.49 -2.57 10.23
C ASN A 128 -9.56 -3.32 11.18
N GLU A 129 -10.13 -4.23 11.96
CA GLU A 129 -9.39 -4.97 12.99
C GLU A 129 -8.24 -5.80 12.43
N ARG A 130 -8.41 -6.37 11.25
CA ARG A 130 -7.37 -7.18 10.60
C ARG A 130 -6.11 -6.37 10.37
N SER A 131 -6.24 -5.19 9.78
CA SER A 131 -5.09 -4.31 9.52
C SER A 131 -4.49 -3.78 10.83
N LEU A 132 -5.32 -3.38 11.78
CA LEU A 132 -4.84 -2.90 13.08
C LEU A 132 -3.99 -3.95 13.78
N THR A 133 -4.46 -5.19 13.81
CA THR A 133 -3.72 -6.31 14.40
C THR A 133 -2.39 -6.52 13.68
N LEU A 134 -2.41 -6.50 12.36
CA LEU A 134 -1.21 -6.70 11.54
C LEU A 134 -0.16 -5.61 11.79
N PHE A 135 -0.57 -4.35 11.72
CA PHE A 135 0.34 -3.22 11.89
C PHE A 135 0.90 -3.17 13.32
N THR A 136 0.05 -3.36 14.33
CA THR A 136 0.48 -3.39 15.72
C THR A 136 1.47 -4.54 15.97
N HIS A 137 1.20 -5.71 15.40
CA HIS A 137 2.10 -6.87 15.52
C HIS A 137 3.48 -6.59 14.93
N LEU A 138 3.56 -5.79 13.89
CA LEU A 138 4.83 -5.44 13.25
C LEU A 138 5.56 -4.27 13.93
N GLY A 139 5.00 -3.74 15.00
CA GLY A 139 5.68 -2.75 15.84
C GLY A 139 5.13 -1.33 15.74
N PHE A 140 4.09 -1.09 14.96
CA PHE A 140 3.46 0.23 14.90
C PHE A 140 2.80 0.55 16.23
N ASP A 141 3.02 1.78 16.71
CA ASP A 141 2.38 2.32 17.91
C ASP A 141 1.23 3.24 17.54
N GLU A 142 0.16 3.17 18.34
CA GLU A 142 -0.99 4.05 18.17
C GLU A 142 -0.65 5.45 18.70
N GLU A 143 -0.95 6.48 17.90
CA GLU A 143 -0.74 7.87 18.32
C GLU A 143 -2.04 8.55 18.71
N LYS A 144 -3.04 8.50 17.83
CA LYS A 144 -4.31 9.22 18.04
C LYS A 144 -5.41 8.65 17.15
N VAL A 145 -6.64 8.99 17.48
CA VAL A 145 -7.81 8.70 16.65
C VAL A 145 -8.38 10.03 16.15
N HIS A 146 -8.68 10.12 14.85
CA HIS A 146 -9.29 11.28 14.24
C HIS A 146 -10.23 10.82 13.13
N ASP A 147 -11.50 11.25 13.17
CA ASP A 147 -12.52 10.87 12.18
C ASP A 147 -12.60 9.35 11.93
N GLU A 148 -12.65 8.57 13.00
CA GLU A 148 -12.72 7.11 12.95
C GLU A 148 -11.49 6.45 12.30
N MET A 149 -10.41 7.21 12.14
CA MET A 149 -9.13 6.72 11.65
C MET A 149 -8.14 6.68 12.80
N LEU A 150 -7.55 5.53 13.02
CA LEU A 150 -6.44 5.38 13.96
C LEU A 150 -5.14 5.72 13.25
N HIS A 151 -4.36 6.63 13.83
CA HIS A 151 -3.05 7.02 13.33
C HIS A 151 -1.98 6.22 14.06
N LEU A 152 -1.14 5.51 13.31
CA LEU A 152 -0.07 4.68 13.85
C LEU A 152 1.27 5.14 13.29
N LYS A 153 2.32 4.79 13.99
CA LYS A 153 3.68 5.18 13.64
C LYS A 153 4.67 4.06 13.93
N LEU A 154 5.66 3.91 13.05
CA LEU A 154 6.78 3.00 13.23
C LEU A 154 8.05 3.73 12.84
N ASP A 155 9.02 3.81 13.77
CA ASP A 155 10.32 4.37 13.45
C ASP A 155 11.34 3.25 13.12
N PHE A 156 12.45 3.68 12.54
CA PHE A 156 13.53 2.77 12.13
C PHE A 156 14.06 1.92 13.29
N ASN A 157 14.28 2.55 14.45
CA ASN A 157 14.83 1.84 15.61
C ASN A 157 13.91 0.73 16.10
N THR A 158 12.62 1.01 16.18
CA THR A 158 11.62 0.01 16.59
C THR A 158 11.54 -1.13 15.58
N PHE A 159 11.58 -0.81 14.28
CA PHE A 159 11.57 -1.80 13.23
C PHE A 159 12.76 -2.75 13.33
N ILE A 160 13.96 -2.20 13.54
CA ILE A 160 15.20 -2.99 13.69
C ILE A 160 15.11 -3.94 14.89
N LYS A 161 14.62 -3.45 16.03
CA LYS A 161 14.47 -4.28 17.24
C LYS A 161 13.51 -5.45 17.01
N LYS A 162 12.41 -5.21 16.31
CA LYS A 162 11.43 -6.25 16.01
C LYS A 162 11.94 -7.27 15.00
N ALA A 163 12.78 -6.84 14.05
CA ALA A 163 13.34 -7.69 13.01
C ALA A 163 14.50 -8.55 13.49
N ALA A 164 15.13 -8.15 14.58
CA ALA A 164 16.29 -8.87 15.14
C ALA A 164 15.91 -10.17 15.83
#